data_eb68a279e2815c8e15ccc6438a6dd6f0
#
_entry.id   eb68a279e2815c8e15ccc6438a6dd6f0
#
_cell.length_a   1.000
_cell.length_b   1.000
_cell.length_c   1.000
_cell.angle_alpha   90.00
_cell.angle_beta   90.00
_cell.angle_gamma   90.00
#
_symmetry.space_group_name_H-M   'P 1'
#
loop_
_entity.id
_entity.type
_entity.pdbx_description
1 polymer ?
#
loop_
_entity_poly.entity_id
_entity_poly.type
_entity_poly.pdbx_seq_one_letter_code
_entity_poly.pdbx_strand_id
1 'polypeptide(L)'
;MDGKITEEMKVHFRSSFLFSGLPCLDEKLEGEMLAKAEFFAKGECVYESTRFKSALGVIVSGNVRISTSDEENRVILRDMSAGETFGAAALFGAGECYVSKIHAKSACAVVFISEEALTALFEKYPAAAKNYIAFLSSKIRYLNRKIAELSLKGADARLLGYMKANARESGEVDMPKSMSLLASTLGIGRSSLYRALEKLEAGGYISKKENSWILKGETAL
;
A
#
# COMPACT_ATOMS: atom_id res chain seq x y z
N MET A 1 12.07 -7.87 -24.10
CA MET A 1 11.25 -6.64 -24.28
C MET A 1 12.09 -5.64 -25.05
N ASP A 2 11.54 -5.03 -26.09
CA ASP A 2 12.31 -4.13 -26.99
C ASP A 2 12.68 -2.77 -26.39
N GLY A 3 12.78 -2.61 -25.10
CA GLY A 3 13.25 -1.39 -24.43
C GLY A 3 12.51 -0.09 -24.81
N LYS A 4 11.34 -0.18 -25.47
CA LYS A 4 10.56 0.97 -25.91
C LYS A 4 9.34 1.17 -25.04
N ILE A 5 9.06 2.42 -24.70
CA ILE A 5 7.82 2.83 -24.01
C ILE A 5 6.65 2.69 -24.98
N THR A 6 5.62 1.93 -24.55
CA THR A 6 4.37 1.76 -25.28
C THR A 6 3.30 2.75 -24.77
N GLU A 7 2.22 2.92 -25.53
CA GLU A 7 1.09 3.76 -25.09
C GLU A 7 0.43 3.18 -23.81
N GLU A 8 0.37 1.87 -23.67
CA GLU A 8 -0.15 1.20 -22.46
C GLU A 8 0.71 1.57 -21.22
N MET A 9 2.03 1.59 -21.37
CA MET A 9 2.94 2.02 -20.28
C MET A 9 2.72 3.48 -19.88
N LYS A 10 2.42 4.36 -20.84
CA LYS A 10 2.07 5.76 -20.56
C LYS A 10 0.74 5.86 -19.78
N VAL A 11 -0.24 5.05 -20.14
CA VAL A 11 -1.52 4.98 -19.40
C VAL A 11 -1.27 4.56 -17.95
N HIS A 12 -0.48 3.52 -17.72
CA HIS A 12 -0.13 3.09 -16.36
C HIS A 12 0.68 4.13 -15.60
N PHE A 13 1.60 4.84 -16.27
CA PHE A 13 2.34 5.94 -15.66
C PHE A 13 1.41 7.04 -15.16
N ARG A 14 0.49 7.50 -16.02
CA ARG A 14 -0.50 8.54 -15.71
C ARG A 14 -1.53 8.09 -14.66
N SER A 15 -1.82 6.79 -14.55
CA SER A 15 -2.75 6.25 -13.55
C SER A 15 -2.18 6.21 -12.13
N SER A 16 -0.87 6.45 -11.95
CA SER A 16 -0.28 6.46 -10.62
C SER A 16 -0.87 7.60 -9.76
N PHE A 17 -0.84 7.40 -8.43
CA PHE A 17 -1.40 8.36 -7.48
C PHE A 17 -0.89 9.80 -7.70
N LEU A 18 0.35 9.93 -8.18
CA LEU A 18 1.04 11.20 -8.34
C LEU A 18 0.30 12.14 -9.31
N PHE A 19 -0.29 11.58 -10.36
CA PHE A 19 -0.93 12.34 -11.43
C PHE A 19 -2.46 12.38 -11.32
N SER A 20 -3.03 11.84 -10.24
CA SER A 20 -4.48 11.81 -10.03
C SER A 20 -5.08 13.23 -10.02
N GLY A 21 -6.08 13.45 -10.85
CA GLY A 21 -6.77 14.76 -10.96
C GLY A 21 -5.94 15.90 -11.55
N LEU A 22 -4.75 15.60 -12.08
CA LEU A 22 -3.98 16.61 -12.82
C LEU A 22 -4.57 16.83 -14.22
N PRO A 23 -4.47 18.07 -14.75
CA PRO A 23 -4.63 18.29 -16.18
C PRO A 23 -3.56 17.50 -16.95
N CYS A 24 -3.70 17.44 -18.27
CA CYS A 24 -2.71 16.74 -19.10
C CYS A 24 -1.30 17.23 -18.77
N LEU A 25 -0.39 16.28 -18.50
CA LEU A 25 1.01 16.60 -18.27
C LEU A 25 1.60 17.23 -19.54
N ASP A 26 2.54 18.14 -19.35
CA ASP A 26 3.37 18.65 -20.42
C ASP A 26 4.14 17.48 -21.08
N GLU A 27 4.01 17.35 -22.40
CA GLU A 27 4.59 16.23 -23.16
C GLU A 27 6.11 16.11 -23.00
N LYS A 28 6.81 17.25 -22.89
CA LYS A 28 8.24 17.28 -22.68
C LYS A 28 8.61 16.71 -21.32
N LEU A 29 7.94 17.18 -20.26
CA LEU A 29 8.19 16.71 -18.88
C LEU A 29 7.86 15.23 -18.73
N GLU A 30 6.75 14.78 -19.30
CA GLU A 30 6.37 13.38 -19.31
C GLU A 30 7.39 12.53 -20.08
N GLY A 31 7.81 12.99 -21.26
CA GLY A 31 8.81 12.32 -22.08
C GLY A 31 10.16 12.18 -21.36
N GLU A 32 10.61 13.23 -20.65
CA GLU A 32 11.84 13.20 -19.86
C GLU A 32 11.78 12.20 -18.70
N MET A 33 10.61 12.07 -18.05
CA MET A 33 10.39 11.07 -16.98
C MET A 33 10.37 9.66 -17.57
N LEU A 34 9.62 9.44 -18.65
CA LEU A 34 9.48 8.13 -19.28
C LEU A 34 10.80 7.64 -19.90
N ALA A 35 11.65 8.55 -20.35
CA ALA A 35 12.99 8.20 -20.86
C ALA A 35 13.88 7.57 -19.80
N LYS A 36 13.56 7.71 -18.51
CA LYS A 36 14.27 7.06 -17.38
C LYS A 36 13.69 5.69 -17.02
N ALA A 37 12.89 5.08 -17.90
CA ALA A 37 12.36 3.75 -17.69
C ALA A 37 13.48 2.71 -17.79
N GLU A 38 13.52 1.81 -16.82
CA GLU A 38 14.40 0.65 -16.79
C GLU A 38 13.57 -0.62 -16.97
N PHE A 39 14.11 -1.57 -17.73
CA PHE A 39 13.44 -2.83 -18.07
C PHE A 39 14.15 -3.97 -17.35
N PHE A 40 13.37 -4.85 -16.76
CA PHE A 40 13.85 -5.97 -15.96
C PHE A 40 13.27 -7.28 -16.47
N ALA A 41 14.09 -8.30 -16.60
CA ALA A 41 13.66 -9.66 -16.85
C ALA A 41 13.08 -10.28 -15.56
N LYS A 42 12.30 -11.35 -15.71
CA LYS A 42 11.77 -12.09 -14.55
C LYS A 42 12.91 -12.57 -13.64
N GLY A 43 12.81 -12.29 -12.36
CA GLY A 43 13.77 -12.66 -11.33
C GLY A 43 14.86 -11.62 -11.10
N GLU A 44 15.02 -10.63 -11.97
CA GLU A 44 16.02 -9.57 -11.77
C GLU A 44 15.68 -8.69 -10.56
N CYS A 45 16.74 -8.22 -9.90
CA CYS A 45 16.64 -7.27 -8.81
C CYS A 45 16.36 -5.87 -9.38
N VAL A 46 15.18 -5.35 -9.05
CA VAL A 46 14.76 -3.99 -9.41
C VAL A 46 15.35 -2.98 -8.44
N TYR A 47 15.44 -3.38 -7.16
CA TYR A 47 15.85 -2.52 -6.07
C TYR A 47 16.37 -3.32 -4.87
N GLU A 48 17.49 -2.89 -4.29
CA GLU A 48 18.03 -3.44 -3.04
C GLU A 48 18.80 -2.36 -2.26
N SER A 49 19.11 -2.63 -0.98
CA SER A 49 19.80 -1.69 -0.11
C SER A 49 21.21 -1.30 -0.60
N THR A 50 21.89 -2.20 -1.33
CA THR A 50 23.22 -1.96 -1.90
C THR A 50 23.19 -1.14 -3.19
N ARG A 51 22.04 -1.01 -3.83
CA ARG A 51 21.78 -0.20 -5.02
C ARG A 51 20.71 0.85 -4.74
N PHE A 52 20.95 1.64 -3.70
CA PHE A 52 20.03 2.68 -3.30
C PHE A 52 19.85 3.72 -4.41
N LYS A 53 18.61 3.90 -4.85
CA LYS A 53 18.19 5.01 -5.70
C LYS A 53 17.22 5.87 -4.90
N SER A 54 17.60 7.12 -4.57
CA SER A 54 16.67 8.09 -4.03
C SER A 54 15.70 8.53 -5.12
N ALA A 55 14.75 7.66 -5.45
CA ALA A 55 13.79 7.88 -6.53
C ALA A 55 12.45 7.19 -6.23
N LEU A 56 11.37 7.80 -6.72
CA LEU A 56 10.06 7.19 -6.77
C LEU A 56 10.00 6.22 -7.95
N GLY A 57 9.80 4.94 -7.70
CA GLY A 57 9.56 3.95 -8.75
C GLY A 57 8.09 3.86 -9.12
N VAL A 58 7.76 4.04 -10.39
CA VAL A 58 6.42 3.81 -10.96
C VAL A 58 6.48 2.58 -11.85
N ILE A 59 5.74 1.53 -11.52
CA ILE A 59 5.66 0.33 -12.35
C ILE A 59 4.78 0.66 -13.55
N VAL A 60 5.34 0.60 -14.75
CA VAL A 60 4.60 0.92 -15.98
C VAL A 60 4.21 -0.32 -16.77
N SER A 61 4.83 -1.47 -16.50
CA SER A 61 4.38 -2.77 -17.00
C SER A 61 4.87 -3.91 -16.12
N GLY A 62 4.16 -5.05 -16.17
CA GLY A 62 4.52 -6.25 -15.45
C GLY A 62 4.24 -6.18 -13.93
N ASN A 63 4.90 -7.07 -13.19
CA ASN A 63 4.70 -7.23 -11.75
C ASN A 63 6.03 -7.32 -11.03
N VAL A 64 6.10 -6.73 -9.84
CA VAL A 64 7.24 -6.84 -8.93
C VAL A 64 6.81 -7.42 -7.59
N ARG A 65 7.77 -7.97 -6.84
CA ARG A 65 7.59 -8.51 -5.50
C ARG A 65 8.48 -7.79 -4.52
N ILE A 66 7.89 -7.30 -3.44
CA ILE A 66 8.60 -6.72 -2.30
C ILE A 66 8.77 -7.79 -1.25
N SER A 67 10.00 -7.97 -0.76
CA SER A 67 10.34 -8.86 0.35
C SER A 67 11.27 -8.16 1.34
N THR A 68 11.40 -8.71 2.54
CA THR A 68 12.44 -8.27 3.47
C THR A 68 13.83 -8.46 2.86
N SER A 69 14.80 -7.66 3.30
CA SER A 69 16.21 -7.77 2.86
C SER A 69 16.95 -8.95 3.49
N ASP A 70 16.40 -9.54 4.56
CA ASP A 70 16.96 -10.70 5.23
C ASP A 70 16.82 -11.94 4.34
N GLU A 71 17.96 -12.55 3.97
CA GLU A 71 17.99 -13.73 3.09
C GLU A 71 17.65 -15.03 3.84
N GLU A 72 17.95 -15.10 5.14
CA GLU A 72 17.66 -16.27 5.95
C GLU A 72 16.18 -16.35 6.34
N ASN A 73 15.54 -15.19 6.56
CA ASN A 73 14.12 -15.08 6.94
C ASN A 73 13.34 -14.21 5.92
N ARG A 74 13.41 -14.58 4.66
CA ARG A 74 12.75 -13.84 3.59
C ARG A 74 11.23 -13.88 3.72
N VAL A 75 10.63 -12.77 4.15
CA VAL A 75 9.18 -12.58 4.18
C VAL A 75 8.74 -11.80 2.95
N ILE A 76 7.76 -12.34 2.22
CA ILE A 76 7.10 -11.61 1.13
C ILE A 76 6.16 -10.61 1.78
N LEU A 77 6.40 -9.32 1.52
CA LEU A 77 5.58 -8.24 2.06
C LEU A 77 4.39 -7.95 1.14
N ARG A 78 4.63 -7.86 -0.18
CA ARG A 78 3.59 -7.52 -1.14
C ARG A 78 4.01 -7.82 -2.57
N ASP A 79 3.05 -8.19 -3.43
CA ASP A 79 3.17 -8.11 -4.88
C ASP A 79 2.56 -6.78 -5.36
N MET A 80 3.16 -6.17 -6.38
CA MET A 80 2.71 -4.91 -6.97
C MET A 80 2.66 -5.03 -8.49
N SER A 81 1.76 -4.29 -9.11
CA SER A 81 1.46 -4.32 -10.54
C SER A 81 1.62 -2.95 -11.21
N ALA A 82 1.45 -2.90 -12.52
CA ALA A 82 1.50 -1.68 -13.29
C ALA A 82 0.50 -0.63 -12.75
N GLY A 83 0.92 0.64 -12.71
CA GLY A 83 0.22 1.77 -12.08
C GLY A 83 0.57 2.00 -10.61
N GLU A 84 1.13 1.01 -9.91
CA GLU A 84 1.54 1.14 -8.52
C GLU A 84 2.94 1.74 -8.38
N THR A 85 3.22 2.31 -7.18
CA THR A 85 4.47 3.02 -6.91
C THR A 85 5.15 2.54 -5.63
N PHE A 86 6.48 2.58 -5.62
CA PHE A 86 7.31 2.29 -4.46
C PHE A 86 8.38 3.37 -4.27
N GLY A 87 9.03 3.37 -3.12
CA GLY A 87 10.15 4.27 -2.88
C GLY A 87 9.78 5.65 -2.34
N ALA A 88 8.49 6.00 -2.21
CA ALA A 88 8.07 7.33 -1.78
C ALA A 88 8.64 7.78 -0.41
N ALA A 89 8.86 6.86 0.52
CA ALA A 89 9.40 7.21 1.84
C ALA A 89 10.92 7.48 1.86
N ALA A 90 11.61 7.24 0.75
CA ALA A 90 13.06 7.45 0.64
C ALA A 90 13.44 8.83 0.12
N LEU A 91 12.47 9.59 -0.30
CA LEU A 91 12.65 10.92 -0.86
C LEU A 91 12.43 11.98 0.21
N PHE A 92 13.08 13.12 0.04
CA PHE A 92 12.95 14.28 0.92
C PHE A 92 13.38 14.04 2.38
N GLY A 93 14.17 12.99 2.63
CA GLY A 93 14.66 12.64 3.97
C GLY A 93 16.12 12.21 3.95
N ALA A 94 16.76 12.22 5.12
CA ALA A 94 18.16 11.84 5.29
C ALA A 94 18.40 10.31 5.43
N GLY A 95 17.44 9.49 4.98
CA GLY A 95 17.52 8.03 5.14
C GLY A 95 18.29 7.34 4.01
N GLU A 96 19.33 6.60 4.37
CA GLU A 96 20.20 5.90 3.40
C GLU A 96 19.85 4.43 3.19
N CYS A 97 18.83 3.88 3.85
CA CYS A 97 18.54 2.45 3.82
C CYS A 97 17.06 2.10 3.64
N TYR A 98 16.81 1.22 2.68
CA TYR A 98 15.56 0.48 2.61
C TYR A 98 15.69 -0.88 3.29
N VAL A 99 14.63 -1.25 4.01
CA VAL A 99 14.53 -2.54 4.72
C VAL A 99 14.02 -3.66 3.79
N SER A 100 13.81 -3.36 2.50
CA SER A 100 13.18 -4.29 1.57
C SER A 100 13.93 -4.40 0.24
N LYS A 101 13.86 -5.59 -0.36
CA LYS A 101 14.31 -5.88 -1.73
C LYS A 101 13.10 -5.96 -2.66
N ILE A 102 13.26 -5.51 -3.89
CA ILE A 102 12.23 -5.59 -4.94
C ILE A 102 12.79 -6.41 -6.11
N HIS A 103 12.07 -7.46 -6.48
CA HIS A 103 12.42 -8.31 -7.62
C HIS A 103 11.30 -8.34 -8.66
N ALA A 104 11.67 -8.43 -9.92
CA ALA A 104 10.73 -8.61 -11.02
C ALA A 104 10.06 -10.00 -10.91
N LYS A 105 8.75 -10.05 -10.69
CA LYS A 105 7.96 -11.29 -10.67
C LYS A 105 7.65 -11.79 -12.08
N SER A 106 7.53 -10.86 -13.02
CA SER A 106 7.45 -11.07 -14.47
C SER A 106 8.42 -10.11 -15.15
N ALA A 107 8.61 -10.20 -16.46
CA ALA A 107 9.24 -9.11 -17.18
C ALA A 107 8.46 -7.82 -16.89
N CYS A 108 9.15 -6.75 -16.51
CA CYS A 108 8.54 -5.49 -16.08
C CYS A 108 9.34 -4.27 -16.52
N ALA A 109 8.69 -3.12 -16.51
CA ALA A 109 9.34 -1.83 -16.71
C ALA A 109 8.97 -0.88 -15.57
N VAL A 110 9.95 -0.14 -15.08
CA VAL A 110 9.80 0.82 -13.97
C VAL A 110 10.41 2.16 -14.38
N VAL A 111 9.63 3.22 -14.20
CA VAL A 111 10.13 4.60 -14.35
C VAL A 111 10.60 5.08 -12.98
N PHE A 112 11.86 5.52 -12.91
CA PHE A 112 12.43 6.10 -11.70
C PHE A 112 12.44 7.62 -11.78
N ILE A 113 11.68 8.26 -10.89
CA ILE A 113 11.55 9.72 -10.81
C ILE A 113 12.43 10.19 -9.64
N SER A 114 13.48 10.94 -9.94
CA SER A 114 14.40 11.48 -8.92
C SER A 114 13.73 12.60 -8.11
N GLU A 115 14.34 12.95 -6.97
CA GLU A 115 13.87 14.03 -6.11
C GLU A 115 13.81 15.38 -6.84
N GLU A 116 14.82 15.65 -7.70
CA GLU A 116 14.86 16.88 -8.50
C GLU A 116 13.70 16.91 -9.51
N ALA A 117 13.43 15.78 -10.17
CA ALA A 117 12.33 15.69 -11.13
C ALA A 117 10.97 15.82 -10.44
N LEU A 118 10.82 15.29 -9.22
CA LEU A 118 9.62 15.48 -8.40
C LEU A 118 9.47 16.93 -7.95
N THR A 119 10.55 17.58 -7.54
CA THR A 119 10.55 18.99 -7.14
C THR A 119 10.08 19.87 -8.31
N ALA A 120 10.66 19.70 -9.49
CA ALA A 120 10.23 20.40 -10.69
C ALA A 120 8.75 20.13 -11.06
N LEU A 121 8.29 18.88 -10.87
CA LEU A 121 6.87 18.53 -11.05
C LEU A 121 5.99 19.26 -10.04
N PHE A 122 6.38 19.34 -8.78
CA PHE A 122 5.60 19.99 -7.72
C PHE A 122 5.51 21.51 -7.91
N GLU A 123 6.58 22.13 -8.37
CA GLU A 123 6.58 23.56 -8.72
C GLU A 123 5.63 23.86 -9.88
N LYS A 124 5.65 23.01 -10.92
CA LYS A 124 4.79 23.18 -12.09
C LYS A 124 3.34 22.76 -11.84
N TYR A 125 3.13 21.73 -11.03
CA TYR A 125 1.84 21.15 -10.70
C TYR A 125 1.67 20.97 -9.18
N PRO A 126 1.29 22.01 -8.42
CA PRO A 126 1.14 21.90 -6.96
C PRO A 126 0.15 20.82 -6.49
N ALA A 127 -0.78 20.41 -7.35
CA ALA A 127 -1.68 19.31 -7.07
C ALA A 127 -0.95 17.95 -6.96
N ALA A 128 0.16 17.76 -7.69
CA ALA A 128 1.00 16.57 -7.55
C ALA A 128 1.64 16.49 -6.15
N ALA A 129 2.08 17.62 -5.59
CA ALA A 129 2.59 17.68 -4.21
C ALA A 129 1.48 17.32 -3.20
N LYS A 130 0.25 17.81 -3.38
CA LYS A 130 -0.90 17.44 -2.54
C LYS A 130 -1.18 15.94 -2.61
N ASN A 131 -1.14 15.35 -3.81
CA ASN A 131 -1.31 13.91 -4.00
C ASN A 131 -0.22 13.11 -3.28
N TYR A 132 1.03 13.58 -3.36
CA TYR A 132 2.15 12.95 -2.69
C TYR A 132 2.00 12.98 -1.16
N ILE A 133 1.64 14.13 -0.59
CA ILE A 133 1.36 14.29 0.84
C ILE A 133 0.18 13.41 1.27
N ALA A 134 -0.90 13.39 0.49
CA ALA A 134 -2.07 12.55 0.76
C ALA A 134 -1.71 11.06 0.77
N PHE A 135 -0.88 10.63 -0.19
CA PHE A 135 -0.37 9.27 -0.25
C PHE A 135 0.45 8.92 0.99
N LEU A 136 1.44 9.72 1.38
CA LEU A 136 2.23 9.48 2.59
C LEU A 136 1.37 9.48 3.85
N SER A 137 0.42 10.41 3.97
CA SER A 137 -0.53 10.47 5.09
C SER A 137 -1.38 9.20 5.18
N SER A 138 -1.80 8.64 4.04
CA SER A 138 -2.54 7.38 4.00
C SER A 138 -1.68 6.20 4.47
N LYS A 139 -0.41 6.16 4.07
CA LYS A 139 0.55 5.12 4.51
C LYS A 139 0.83 5.21 6.01
N ILE A 140 0.99 6.41 6.55
CA ILE A 140 1.15 6.61 8.01
C ILE A 140 -0.08 6.09 8.76
N ARG A 141 -1.29 6.44 8.32
CA ARG A 141 -2.53 5.93 8.95
C ARG A 141 -2.62 4.41 8.87
N TYR A 142 -2.27 3.82 7.72
CA TYR A 142 -2.22 2.38 7.54
C TYR A 142 -1.22 1.72 8.52
N LEU A 143 0.02 2.23 8.60
CA LEU A 143 1.05 1.70 9.51
C LEU A 143 0.64 1.82 10.97
N ASN A 144 0.08 2.97 11.38
CA ASN A 144 -0.41 3.17 12.75
C ASN A 144 -1.52 2.16 13.09
N ARG A 145 -2.42 1.87 12.15
CA ARG A 145 -3.45 0.83 12.33
C ARG A 145 -2.82 -0.54 12.48
N LYS A 146 -1.84 -0.89 11.64
CA LYS A 146 -1.13 -2.18 11.74
C LYS A 146 -0.40 -2.33 13.08
N ILE A 147 0.28 -1.30 13.56
CA ILE A 147 0.93 -1.29 14.87
C ILE A 147 -0.12 -1.51 15.97
N ALA A 148 -1.24 -0.80 15.93
CA ALA A 148 -2.30 -0.97 16.90
C ALA A 148 -2.94 -2.36 16.83
N GLU A 149 -3.16 -2.95 15.63
CA GLU A 149 -3.62 -4.33 15.48
C GLU A 149 -2.65 -5.35 16.12
N LEU A 150 -1.35 -5.21 15.88
CA LEU A 150 -0.32 -6.07 16.49
C LEU A 150 -0.27 -5.93 18.02
N SER A 151 -0.72 -4.79 18.54
CA SER A 151 -0.81 -4.52 19.99
C SER A 151 -2.08 -5.07 20.64
N LEU A 152 -3.07 -5.52 19.86
CA LEU A 152 -4.30 -6.12 20.37
C LEU A 152 -4.00 -7.46 21.06
N LYS A 153 -4.62 -7.67 22.21
CA LYS A 153 -4.45 -8.90 23.01
C LYS A 153 -5.82 -9.38 23.51
N GLY A 154 -5.90 -10.67 23.82
CA GLY A 154 -7.07 -11.24 24.48
C GLY A 154 -8.38 -11.12 23.67
N ALA A 155 -9.42 -10.51 24.23
CA ALA A 155 -10.74 -10.44 23.64
C ALA A 155 -10.77 -9.63 22.33
N ASP A 156 -10.02 -8.53 22.27
CA ASP A 156 -9.97 -7.62 21.11
C ASP A 156 -9.41 -8.34 19.88
N ALA A 157 -8.28 -9.06 20.06
CA ALA A 157 -7.65 -9.80 18.98
C ALA A 157 -8.53 -10.95 18.48
N ARG A 158 -9.17 -11.69 19.39
CA ARG A 158 -10.08 -12.80 19.03
C ARG A 158 -11.29 -12.31 18.27
N LEU A 159 -11.89 -11.20 18.71
CA LEU A 159 -13.05 -10.60 18.03
C LEU A 159 -12.67 -10.07 16.64
N LEU A 160 -11.58 -9.35 16.52
CA LEU A 160 -11.11 -8.84 15.22
C LEU A 160 -10.77 -9.98 14.26
N GLY A 161 -10.11 -11.04 14.75
CA GLY A 161 -9.82 -12.24 13.98
C GLY A 161 -11.08 -12.94 13.47
N TYR A 162 -12.10 -13.08 14.35
CA TYR A 162 -13.41 -13.62 13.97
C TYR A 162 -14.07 -12.78 12.88
N MET A 163 -14.10 -11.47 13.04
CA MET A 163 -14.71 -10.56 12.08
C MET A 163 -13.99 -10.62 10.71
N LYS A 164 -12.66 -10.68 10.70
CA LYS A 164 -11.88 -10.84 9.47
C LYS A 164 -12.19 -12.16 8.74
N ALA A 165 -12.34 -13.26 9.50
CA ALA A 165 -12.65 -14.57 8.94
C ALA A 165 -14.08 -14.70 8.40
N ASN A 166 -15.03 -13.88 8.88
CA ASN A 166 -16.45 -13.94 8.54
C ASN A 166 -16.94 -12.69 7.77
N ALA A 167 -16.03 -11.82 7.32
CA ALA A 167 -16.37 -10.67 6.51
C ALA A 167 -16.61 -11.08 5.05
N ARG A 168 -17.70 -10.56 4.46
CA ARG A 168 -17.97 -10.64 3.02
C ARG A 168 -17.05 -9.68 2.26
N GLU A 169 -17.03 -9.77 0.96
CA GLU A 169 -16.28 -8.81 0.09
C GLU A 169 -16.71 -7.35 0.32
N SER A 170 -17.98 -7.12 0.70
CA SER A 170 -18.51 -5.81 1.07
C SER A 170 -17.97 -5.28 2.41
N GLY A 171 -17.22 -6.09 3.18
CA GLY A 171 -16.80 -5.80 4.54
C GLY A 171 -17.88 -6.08 5.59
N GLU A 172 -19.09 -6.45 5.19
CA GLU A 172 -20.16 -6.81 6.13
C GLU A 172 -19.85 -8.14 6.81
N VAL A 173 -20.04 -8.19 8.13
CA VAL A 173 -19.69 -9.36 8.95
C VAL A 173 -20.94 -10.10 9.36
N ASP A 174 -21.01 -11.39 9.02
CA ASP A 174 -22.05 -12.30 9.48
C ASP A 174 -21.86 -12.60 10.97
N MET A 175 -22.63 -11.95 11.81
CA MET A 175 -22.59 -12.14 13.26
C MET A 175 -23.58 -13.21 13.70
N PRO A 176 -23.28 -13.99 14.75
CA PRO A 176 -24.25 -14.90 15.34
C PRO A 176 -25.49 -14.17 15.84
N LYS A 177 -26.65 -14.83 15.81
CA LYS A 177 -27.95 -14.27 16.24
C LYS A 177 -27.94 -13.78 17.69
N SER A 178 -27.00 -14.24 18.52
CA SER A 178 -26.89 -13.76 19.90
C SER A 178 -25.44 -13.44 20.29
N MET A 179 -25.27 -12.36 21.06
CA MET A 179 -23.96 -11.97 21.61
C MET A 179 -23.43 -13.02 22.61
N SER A 180 -24.32 -13.78 23.24
CA SER A 180 -23.90 -14.89 24.12
C SER A 180 -23.24 -16.01 23.32
N LEU A 181 -23.80 -16.33 22.15
CA LEU A 181 -23.20 -17.35 21.27
C LEU A 181 -21.86 -16.86 20.75
N LEU A 182 -21.75 -15.61 20.34
CA LEU A 182 -20.47 -15.03 19.89
C LEU A 182 -19.41 -15.07 21.01
N ALA A 183 -19.76 -14.65 22.22
CA ALA A 183 -18.85 -14.70 23.36
C ALA A 183 -18.35 -16.13 23.65
N SER A 184 -19.26 -17.12 23.60
CA SER A 184 -18.92 -18.53 23.75
C SER A 184 -17.99 -19.03 22.62
N THR A 185 -18.29 -18.68 21.36
CA THR A 185 -17.46 -19.04 20.20
C THR A 185 -16.06 -18.48 20.32
N LEU A 186 -15.91 -17.26 20.85
CA LEU A 186 -14.62 -16.61 21.05
C LEU A 186 -13.91 -17.06 22.35
N GLY A 187 -14.56 -17.84 23.21
CA GLY A 187 -14.03 -18.24 24.52
C GLY A 187 -13.76 -17.04 25.44
N ILE A 188 -14.64 -16.03 25.44
CA ILE A 188 -14.52 -14.83 26.28
C ILE A 188 -15.83 -14.54 27.02
N GLY A 189 -15.72 -13.76 28.09
CA GLY A 189 -16.92 -13.30 28.83
C GLY A 189 -17.72 -12.27 28.02
N ARG A 190 -19.04 -12.21 28.25
CA ARG A 190 -19.94 -11.25 27.59
C ARG A 190 -19.51 -9.79 27.79
N SER A 191 -19.13 -9.41 29.01
CA SER A 191 -18.64 -8.06 29.31
C SER A 191 -17.35 -7.74 28.57
N SER A 192 -16.45 -8.72 28.40
CA SER A 192 -15.23 -8.58 27.61
C SER A 192 -15.52 -8.42 26.12
N LEU A 193 -16.56 -9.11 25.61
CA LEU A 193 -16.99 -8.95 24.22
C LEU A 193 -17.51 -7.53 23.95
N TYR A 194 -18.37 -6.99 24.82
CA TYR A 194 -18.87 -5.62 24.64
C TYR A 194 -17.77 -4.57 24.69
N ARG A 195 -16.83 -4.68 25.65
CA ARG A 195 -15.66 -3.78 25.71
C ARG A 195 -14.78 -3.90 24.46
N ALA A 196 -14.61 -5.12 23.94
CA ALA A 196 -13.86 -5.32 22.69
C ALA A 196 -14.55 -4.68 21.50
N LEU A 197 -15.88 -4.77 21.39
CA LEU A 197 -16.67 -4.10 20.36
C LEU A 197 -16.49 -2.58 20.42
N GLU A 198 -16.69 -1.98 21.60
CA GLU A 198 -16.52 -0.53 21.81
C GLU A 198 -15.11 -0.08 21.46
N LYS A 199 -14.09 -0.83 21.89
CA LYS A 199 -12.68 -0.49 21.63
C LYS A 199 -12.33 -0.60 20.16
N LEU A 200 -12.79 -1.64 19.47
CA LEU A 200 -12.55 -1.81 18.02
C LEU A 200 -13.30 -0.75 17.19
N GLU A 201 -14.50 -0.36 17.63
CA GLU A 201 -15.27 0.71 17.00
C GLU A 201 -14.59 2.08 17.19
N ALA A 202 -14.22 2.42 18.44
CA ALA A 202 -13.48 3.63 18.75
C ALA A 202 -12.11 3.71 18.02
N GLY A 203 -11.43 2.56 17.84
CA GLY A 203 -10.20 2.44 17.07
C GLY A 203 -10.41 2.49 15.56
N GLY A 204 -11.64 2.56 15.07
CA GLY A 204 -11.96 2.63 13.64
C GLY A 204 -11.75 1.33 12.88
N TYR A 205 -11.64 0.18 13.54
CA TYR A 205 -11.52 -1.14 12.90
C TYR A 205 -12.84 -1.67 12.38
N ILE A 206 -13.91 -1.34 13.08
CA ILE A 206 -15.28 -1.77 12.77
C ILE A 206 -16.23 -0.59 12.87
N SER A 207 -17.40 -0.71 12.28
CA SER A 207 -18.52 0.21 12.49
C SER A 207 -19.82 -0.55 12.56
N LYS A 208 -20.74 -0.08 13.39
CA LYS A 208 -22.08 -0.62 13.48
C LYS A 208 -22.97 -0.01 12.40
N LYS A 209 -23.75 -0.83 11.70
CA LYS A 209 -24.75 -0.40 10.72
C LYS A 209 -26.05 -1.11 11.04
N GLU A 210 -27.05 -0.38 11.54
CA GLU A 210 -28.36 -0.93 11.94
C GLU A 210 -28.27 -2.28 12.66
N ASN A 211 -28.38 -3.39 11.92
CA ASN A 211 -28.36 -4.76 12.44
C ASN A 211 -27.08 -5.54 12.09
N SER A 212 -26.10 -4.92 11.43
CA SER A 212 -24.85 -5.56 11.01
C SER A 212 -23.62 -4.81 11.50
N TRP A 213 -22.48 -5.48 11.45
CA TRP A 213 -21.18 -4.90 11.68
C TRP A 213 -20.40 -4.87 10.38
N ILE A 214 -19.71 -3.79 10.15
CA ILE A 214 -18.83 -3.64 8.99
C ILE A 214 -17.39 -3.63 9.48
N LEU A 215 -16.60 -4.56 8.99
CA LEU A 215 -15.15 -4.51 9.09
C LEU A 215 -14.67 -3.41 8.15
N LYS A 216 -14.04 -2.39 8.69
CA LYS A 216 -13.41 -1.35 7.87
C LYS A 216 -12.18 -1.96 7.25
N GLY A 217 -12.30 -2.36 5.98
CA GLY A 217 -11.30 -3.06 5.22
C GLY A 217 -9.97 -2.32 5.20
N GLU A 218 -8.91 -3.10 5.07
CA GLU A 218 -7.65 -2.61 4.56
C GLU A 218 -7.93 -2.09 3.15
N THR A 219 -8.17 -0.79 2.99
CA THR A 219 -8.04 -0.20 1.69
C THR A 219 -6.56 -0.35 1.35
N ALA A 220 -6.25 -1.43 0.65
CA ALA A 220 -4.96 -1.57 0.00
C ALA A 220 -4.90 -0.45 -1.03
N LEU A 221 -4.25 0.64 -0.66
CA LEU A 221 -3.82 1.70 -1.55
C LEU A 221 -2.50 1.32 -2.17
#